data_ab647965432f9cd005f2496cf99dba3c
#
_entry.id   ab647965432f9cd005f2496cf99dba3c
#
_cell.length_a   1.000
_cell.length_b   1.000
_cell.length_c   1.000
_cell.angle_alpha   90.00
_cell.angle_beta   90.00
_cell.angle_gamma   90.00
#
_symmetry.space_group_name_H-M   'P 1'
#
loop_
_entity.id
_entity.type
_entity.pdbx_description
1 polymer ?
#
loop_
_entity_poly.entity_id
_entity_poly.type
_entity_poly.pdbx_seq_one_letter_code
_entity_poly.pdbx_strand_id
1 'polypeptide(L)'
;MKKKIAFCLSMLMIVLCFVSCSNTKSNTSNDEATKSNEQKKVQMIIPDGITAIACAKLVKENSEINPNFKMDYTIEKSSENVVSAVLKGDADLAIVPSNVSATQYNKTKNYKIAGTIGWGSFYLVSTAPENTIDALKGKEIYNIGKGLTPDIVMKSILKDKGYNPDTDFNFSYVSGVTELAPMIISGKTSYGVLPEPAFSQVSTKNKNTNVILDLNEEWKKLNNSKYGYPQSTLIVKKDFYEYNKDFVEKFIKNIKESCKFASEKNSDLPSYCEEIGVSTDKNIIIKSMDKSNISYTDIKDCYNEYKTYFQKLNDFDPSTIGGSVPDDEIFIEKWIP
;
A
#
# COMPACT_ATOMS: atom_id res chain seq x y z
N MET A 1 58.55 8.61 -22.00
CA MET A 1 58.89 9.79 -22.83
C MET A 1 57.70 10.71 -22.79
N LYS A 2 57.72 11.77 -21.97
CA LYS A 2 58.00 13.17 -22.31
C LYS A 2 57.01 13.67 -23.38
N LYS A 3 56.15 14.68 -23.17
CA LYS A 3 56.27 16.05 -22.61
C LYS A 3 54.82 16.57 -22.45
N LYS A 4 54.34 17.22 -21.41
CA LYS A 4 54.57 18.56 -20.89
C LYS A 4 54.24 19.70 -21.86
N ILE A 5 53.47 20.66 -21.29
CA ILE A 5 53.46 22.12 -21.40
C ILE A 5 52.07 22.62 -21.81
N ALA A 6 51.31 23.30 -21.03
CA ALA A 6 51.35 24.45 -20.10
C ALA A 6 50.86 25.76 -20.76
N PHE A 7 49.97 26.46 -20.01
CA PHE A 7 49.92 27.92 -19.80
C PHE A 7 49.32 28.84 -20.87
N CYS A 8 48.34 29.64 -20.53
CA CYS A 8 48.29 31.05 -20.09
C CYS A 8 46.83 31.53 -20.06
N LEU A 9 46.33 31.93 -19.03
CA LEU A 9 46.14 33.21 -18.36
C LEU A 9 45.95 34.43 -19.30
N SER A 10 44.73 35.01 -19.29
CA SER A 10 44.59 36.46 -19.53
C SER A 10 43.32 37.01 -18.88
N MET A 11 43.53 37.84 -17.92
CA MET A 11 42.69 38.73 -17.15
C MET A 11 42.47 39.99 -17.97
N LEU A 12 41.23 40.50 -18.11
CA LEU A 12 41.03 41.92 -18.22
C LEU A 12 39.65 42.38 -17.72
N MET A 13 39.71 43.18 -16.70
CA MET A 13 38.68 43.98 -16.08
C MET A 13 38.36 45.21 -16.97
N ILE A 14 37.06 45.52 -17.15
CA ILE A 14 36.68 46.91 -17.46
C ILE A 14 35.43 47.27 -16.68
N VAL A 15 35.58 48.15 -15.71
CA VAL A 15 34.57 48.90 -15.00
C VAL A 15 34.28 50.15 -15.84
N LEU A 16 33.00 50.45 -16.06
CA LEU A 16 32.56 51.79 -16.46
C LEU A 16 31.20 52.08 -15.80
N CYS A 17 31.28 52.99 -14.82
CA CYS A 17 30.15 53.65 -14.22
C CYS A 17 29.62 54.71 -15.21
N PHE A 18 28.29 54.79 -15.34
CA PHE A 18 27.62 56.03 -15.70
C PHE A 18 26.47 56.26 -14.75
N VAL A 19 26.65 57.27 -13.96
CA VAL A 19 25.62 57.95 -13.19
C VAL A 19 24.90 58.91 -14.13
N SER A 20 23.57 58.81 -14.19
CA SER A 20 22.74 59.89 -14.69
C SER A 20 21.49 60.00 -13.83
N CYS A 21 21.46 61.02 -13.03
CA CYS A 21 20.25 61.50 -12.34
C CYS A 21 19.37 62.26 -13.34
N SER A 22 18.10 61.91 -13.43
CA SER A 22 17.07 62.89 -13.71
C SER A 22 15.79 62.54 -13.00
N ASN A 23 15.32 63.50 -12.28
CA ASN A 23 14.14 63.58 -11.44
C ASN A 23 12.87 63.62 -12.33
N THR A 24 11.82 62.85 -12.05
CA THR A 24 10.42 63.33 -12.15
C THR A 24 9.40 62.27 -11.71
N LYS A 25 8.62 62.67 -10.69
CA LYS A 25 7.24 62.29 -10.38
C LYS A 25 6.86 60.86 -10.02
N SER A 26 6.51 60.74 -8.75
CA SER A 26 5.64 59.76 -8.14
C SER A 26 4.44 59.36 -9.01
N ASN A 27 4.38 58.04 -9.32
CA ASN A 27 3.13 57.32 -9.48
C ASN A 27 3.22 56.07 -8.62
N THR A 28 2.42 56.04 -7.59
CA THR A 28 2.18 54.87 -6.74
C THR A 28 1.45 53.86 -7.59
N SER A 29 2.17 52.96 -8.23
CA SER A 29 1.63 51.70 -8.71
C SER A 29 1.88 50.68 -7.61
N ASN A 30 0.81 50.24 -6.98
CA ASN A 30 0.78 49.02 -6.18
C ASN A 30 1.22 47.84 -7.09
N ASP A 31 2.48 47.52 -7.06
CA ASP A 31 2.94 46.19 -7.45
C ASP A 31 2.53 45.22 -6.30
N GLU A 32 1.28 44.78 -6.34
CA GLU A 32 0.93 43.52 -5.73
C GLU A 32 1.80 42.45 -6.43
N ALA A 33 2.92 42.12 -5.78
CA ALA A 33 3.68 40.97 -6.10
C ALA A 33 2.72 39.75 -5.96
N THR A 34 2.19 39.29 -7.07
CA THR A 34 1.52 38.01 -7.19
C THR A 34 2.59 36.94 -6.82
N LYS A 35 2.69 36.64 -5.53
CA LYS A 35 3.35 35.41 -5.08
C LYS A 35 2.56 34.32 -5.75
N SER A 36 3.11 33.73 -6.79
CA SER A 36 2.65 32.44 -7.28
C SER A 36 2.76 31.47 -6.10
N ASN A 37 1.64 31.19 -5.48
CA ASN A 37 1.56 30.18 -4.43
C ASN A 37 1.79 28.83 -5.13
N GLU A 38 3.05 28.44 -5.31
CA GLU A 38 3.40 27.13 -5.82
C GLU A 38 2.96 26.11 -4.78
N GLN A 39 1.94 25.31 -5.11
CA GLN A 39 1.42 24.29 -4.23
C GLN A 39 2.51 23.24 -3.94
N LYS A 40 2.70 22.89 -2.68
CA LYS A 40 3.58 21.79 -2.30
C LYS A 40 2.98 20.47 -2.77
N LYS A 41 3.75 19.65 -3.46
CA LYS A 41 3.33 18.30 -3.82
C LYS A 41 3.30 17.39 -2.61
N VAL A 42 2.24 16.60 -2.50
CA VAL A 42 2.09 15.53 -1.51
C VAL A 42 2.09 14.20 -2.26
N GLN A 43 3.13 13.42 -2.08
CA GLN A 43 3.33 12.15 -2.77
C GLN A 43 2.58 11.04 -2.06
N MET A 44 1.69 10.34 -2.79
CA MET A 44 1.02 9.14 -2.29
C MET A 44 1.27 7.95 -3.19
N ILE A 45 1.75 6.86 -2.60
CA ILE A 45 1.98 5.58 -3.29
C ILE A 45 0.89 4.58 -2.89
N ILE A 46 0.26 3.99 -3.90
CA ILE A 46 -0.86 3.05 -3.77
C ILE A 46 -0.48 1.76 -4.51
N PRO A 47 -0.44 0.59 -3.85
CA PRO A 47 -0.28 -0.68 -4.56
C PRO A 47 -1.44 -0.93 -5.51
N ASP A 48 -1.14 -1.42 -6.71
CA ASP A 48 -2.16 -1.86 -7.67
C ASP A 48 -3.02 -3.02 -7.13
N GLY A 49 -4.16 -3.25 -7.73
CA GLY A 49 -5.13 -4.25 -7.31
C GLY A 49 -6.16 -3.70 -6.33
N ILE A 50 -6.47 -4.44 -5.26
CA ILE A 50 -7.58 -4.12 -4.35
C ILE A 50 -7.45 -2.75 -3.68
N THR A 51 -6.22 -2.32 -3.37
CA THR A 51 -5.95 -1.02 -2.75
C THR A 51 -6.18 0.14 -3.72
N ALA A 52 -5.76 -0.02 -4.99
CA ALA A 52 -6.04 0.99 -6.02
C ALA A 52 -7.54 1.07 -6.33
N ILE A 53 -8.26 -0.06 -6.33
CA ILE A 53 -9.72 -0.09 -6.46
C ILE A 53 -10.39 0.66 -5.29
N ALA A 54 -9.92 0.43 -4.05
CA ALA A 54 -10.43 1.16 -2.87
C ALA A 54 -10.22 2.68 -2.97
N CYS A 55 -9.15 3.11 -3.63
CA CYS A 55 -8.79 4.51 -3.82
C CYS A 55 -9.30 5.10 -5.16
N ALA A 56 -10.07 4.36 -5.95
CA ALA A 56 -10.41 4.78 -7.32
C ALA A 56 -11.09 6.15 -7.38
N LYS A 57 -12.08 6.41 -6.52
CA LYS A 57 -12.75 7.71 -6.44
C LYS A 57 -11.80 8.81 -5.98
N LEU A 58 -11.00 8.55 -4.94
CA LEU A 58 -10.02 9.50 -4.41
C LEU A 58 -9.04 9.97 -5.49
N VAL A 59 -8.47 9.03 -6.25
CA VAL A 59 -7.47 9.32 -7.28
C VAL A 59 -8.10 9.97 -8.50
N LYS A 60 -9.25 9.46 -8.96
CA LYS A 60 -9.94 9.97 -10.15
C LYS A 60 -10.45 11.39 -9.98
N GLU A 61 -11.12 11.66 -8.88
CA GLU A 61 -11.67 12.99 -8.62
C GLU A 61 -10.60 13.98 -8.20
N ASN A 62 -9.55 13.52 -7.51
CA ASN A 62 -8.42 14.32 -7.03
C ASN A 62 -8.85 15.68 -6.45
N SER A 63 -9.90 15.64 -5.62
CA SER A 63 -10.51 16.84 -5.05
C SER A 63 -9.51 17.62 -4.20
N GLU A 64 -9.51 18.94 -4.32
CA GLU A 64 -8.64 19.81 -3.53
C GLU A 64 -8.92 19.64 -2.04
N ILE A 65 -7.90 19.22 -1.30
CA ILE A 65 -7.96 19.04 0.17
C ILE A 65 -7.59 20.34 0.88
N ASN A 66 -6.60 21.02 0.33
CA ASN A 66 -6.07 22.27 0.87
C ASN A 66 -5.36 23.05 -0.26
N PRO A 67 -5.62 24.36 -0.42
CA PRO A 67 -5.08 25.16 -1.53
C PRO A 67 -3.54 25.26 -1.56
N ASN A 68 -2.86 24.95 -0.45
CA ASN A 68 -1.40 24.98 -0.38
C ASN A 68 -0.74 23.67 -0.86
N PHE A 69 -1.53 22.62 -1.11
CA PHE A 69 -1.03 21.29 -1.45
C PHE A 69 -1.70 20.74 -2.71
N LYS A 70 -0.91 20.05 -3.50
CA LYS A 70 -1.37 19.26 -4.65
C LYS A 70 -1.03 17.81 -4.45
N MET A 71 -2.04 16.94 -4.48
CA MET A 71 -1.83 15.49 -4.44
C MET A 71 -1.21 14.99 -5.73
N ASP A 72 -0.24 14.09 -5.59
CA ASP A 72 0.41 13.37 -6.68
C ASP A 72 0.35 11.86 -6.35
N TYR A 73 -0.49 11.14 -7.08
CA TYR A 73 -0.77 9.72 -6.83
C TYR A 73 0.02 8.84 -7.77
N THR A 74 0.66 7.82 -7.23
CA THR A 74 1.34 6.78 -7.99
C THR A 74 0.70 5.43 -7.70
N ILE A 75 0.16 4.75 -8.73
CA ILE A 75 -0.27 3.36 -8.62
C ILE A 75 0.91 2.47 -9.01
N GLU A 76 1.41 1.72 -8.03
CA GLU A 76 2.63 0.91 -8.17
C GLU A 76 2.28 -0.57 -8.29
N LYS A 77 2.78 -1.22 -9.33
CA LYS A 77 2.50 -2.64 -9.65
C LYS A 77 3.40 -3.62 -8.90
N SER A 78 4.56 -3.15 -8.44
CA SER A 78 5.53 -3.97 -7.69
C SER A 78 5.46 -3.68 -6.20
N SER A 79 5.21 -4.71 -5.41
CA SER A 79 5.23 -4.59 -3.94
C SER A 79 6.61 -4.18 -3.41
N GLU A 80 7.69 -4.63 -4.05
CA GLU A 80 9.06 -4.27 -3.70
C GLU A 80 9.32 -2.77 -3.91
N ASN A 81 8.78 -2.19 -4.97
CA ASN A 81 8.91 -0.76 -5.24
C ASN A 81 8.16 0.07 -4.18
N VAL A 82 6.95 -0.35 -3.78
CA VAL A 82 6.21 0.30 -2.69
C VAL A 82 7.03 0.29 -1.40
N VAL A 83 7.55 -0.88 -1.01
CA VAL A 83 8.39 -1.02 0.19
C VAL A 83 9.65 -0.17 0.07
N SER A 84 10.33 -0.18 -1.08
CA SER A 84 11.54 0.60 -1.32
C SER A 84 11.29 2.11 -1.18
N ALA A 85 10.21 2.62 -1.76
CA ALA A 85 9.86 4.05 -1.70
C ALA A 85 9.58 4.49 -0.25
N VAL A 86 8.85 3.67 0.51
CA VAL A 86 8.58 3.95 1.94
C VAL A 86 9.88 3.89 2.77
N LEU A 87 10.75 2.92 2.51
CA LEU A 87 12.04 2.82 3.22
C LEU A 87 12.96 4.01 2.93
N LYS A 88 12.91 4.58 1.74
CA LYS A 88 13.66 5.79 1.36
C LYS A 88 13.02 7.08 1.90
N GLY A 89 11.75 7.03 2.31
CA GLY A 89 11.01 8.21 2.73
C GLY A 89 10.52 9.08 1.58
N ASP A 90 10.36 8.51 0.38
CA ASP A 90 9.95 9.22 -0.84
C ASP A 90 8.45 9.57 -0.84
N ALA A 91 7.63 8.86 -0.04
CA ALA A 91 6.19 9.08 0.04
C ALA A 91 5.81 9.86 1.31
N ASP A 92 4.90 10.82 1.19
CA ASP A 92 4.27 11.49 2.36
C ASP A 92 3.13 10.62 2.92
N LEU A 93 2.42 9.94 2.03
CA LEU A 93 1.36 8.98 2.32
C LEU A 93 1.63 7.70 1.53
N ALA A 94 1.34 6.55 2.10
CA ALA A 94 1.41 5.29 1.36
C ALA A 94 0.40 4.27 1.90
N ILE A 95 -0.03 3.36 1.02
CA ILE A 95 -0.69 2.14 1.46
C ILE A 95 0.32 1.00 1.36
N VAL A 96 0.48 0.26 2.45
CA VAL A 96 1.49 -0.80 2.55
C VAL A 96 0.88 -2.09 3.09
N PRO A 97 1.48 -3.27 2.83
CA PRO A 97 1.22 -4.46 3.62
C PRO A 97 1.44 -4.16 5.11
N SER A 98 0.52 -4.61 5.96
CA SER A 98 0.48 -4.13 7.36
C SER A 98 1.74 -4.48 8.17
N ASN A 99 2.43 -5.58 7.86
CA ASN A 99 3.71 -5.91 8.49
C ASN A 99 4.83 -4.90 8.13
N VAL A 100 4.76 -4.31 6.93
CA VAL A 100 5.73 -3.29 6.49
C VAL A 100 5.63 -2.03 7.32
N SER A 101 4.42 -1.66 7.78
CA SER A 101 4.25 -0.50 8.67
C SER A 101 5.01 -0.67 9.98
N ALA A 102 4.97 -1.88 10.57
CA ALA A 102 5.75 -2.20 11.78
C ALA A 102 7.25 -2.23 11.50
N THR A 103 7.67 -2.90 10.43
CA THR A 103 9.09 -2.98 10.04
C THR A 103 9.69 -1.59 9.83
N GLN A 104 8.96 -0.72 9.12
CA GLN A 104 9.38 0.64 8.85
C GLN A 104 9.44 1.47 10.14
N TYR A 105 8.41 1.36 10.99
CA TYR A 105 8.37 2.05 12.26
C TYR A 105 9.54 1.62 13.17
N ASN A 106 9.79 0.33 13.31
CA ASN A 106 10.89 -0.18 14.15
C ASN A 106 12.27 0.25 13.64
N LYS A 107 12.41 0.43 12.33
CA LYS A 107 13.66 0.89 11.71
C LYS A 107 13.93 2.38 11.90
N THR A 108 12.94 3.22 11.69
CA THR A 108 13.19 4.66 11.49
C THR A 108 12.27 5.56 12.29
N LYS A 109 11.13 5.07 12.78
CA LYS A 109 10.06 5.86 13.41
C LYS A 109 9.48 6.98 12.51
N ASN A 110 9.73 6.93 11.18
CA ASN A 110 9.41 8.02 10.25
C ASN A 110 7.96 8.00 9.74
N TYR A 111 7.23 6.91 9.97
CA TYR A 111 5.83 6.79 9.56
C TYR A 111 4.95 6.38 10.73
N LYS A 112 3.70 6.82 10.65
CA LYS A 112 2.63 6.45 11.57
C LYS A 112 1.48 5.80 10.82
N ILE A 113 0.77 4.88 11.47
CA ILE A 113 -0.44 4.24 10.93
C ILE A 113 -1.62 5.18 11.12
N ALA A 114 -2.31 5.50 10.01
CA ALA A 114 -3.50 6.34 10.02
C ALA A 114 -4.81 5.52 10.05
N GLY A 115 -4.79 4.30 9.53
CA GLY A 115 -5.95 3.41 9.51
C GLY A 115 -5.75 2.21 8.59
N THR A 116 -6.75 1.34 8.56
CA THR A 116 -6.79 0.18 7.67
C THR A 116 -7.64 0.51 6.45
N ILE A 117 -7.16 0.16 5.24
CA ILE A 117 -7.90 0.35 3.97
C ILE A 117 -8.68 -0.92 3.61
N GLY A 118 -8.14 -2.08 3.95
CA GLY A 118 -8.72 -3.38 3.64
C GLY A 118 -8.24 -4.46 4.59
N TRP A 119 -9.17 -5.35 4.90
CA TRP A 119 -8.96 -6.53 5.71
C TRP A 119 -8.61 -7.73 4.85
N GLY A 120 -8.25 -8.83 5.46
CA GLY A 120 -7.80 -10.01 4.74
C GLY A 120 -8.72 -10.41 3.57
N SER A 121 -8.14 -10.61 2.41
CA SER A 121 -8.83 -11.02 1.18
C SER A 121 -8.03 -12.04 0.38
N PHE A 122 -7.19 -12.82 1.08
CA PHE A 122 -6.39 -13.89 0.47
C PHE A 122 -7.03 -15.26 0.68
N TYR A 123 -6.91 -16.09 -0.33
CA TYR A 123 -7.47 -17.43 -0.40
C TYR A 123 -6.38 -18.43 -0.83
N LEU A 124 -6.21 -19.51 -0.09
CA LEU A 124 -5.51 -20.70 -0.61
C LEU A 124 -6.50 -21.44 -1.48
N VAL A 125 -6.16 -21.59 -2.75
CA VAL A 125 -7.03 -22.23 -3.75
C VAL A 125 -6.40 -23.47 -4.36
N SER A 126 -7.27 -24.40 -4.82
CA SER A 126 -6.93 -25.54 -5.64
C SER A 126 -7.76 -25.55 -6.92
N THR A 127 -7.16 -25.92 -8.03
CA THR A 127 -7.82 -26.31 -9.29
C THR A 127 -7.76 -27.82 -9.56
N ALA A 128 -7.12 -28.56 -8.65
CA ALA A 128 -7.05 -30.02 -8.63
C ALA A 128 -8.14 -30.61 -7.71
N PRO A 129 -8.36 -31.93 -7.72
CA PRO A 129 -9.33 -32.58 -6.83
C PRO A 129 -9.04 -32.43 -5.33
N GLU A 130 -7.78 -32.22 -4.97
CA GLU A 130 -7.35 -32.01 -3.58
C GLU A 130 -7.91 -30.68 -3.06
N ASN A 131 -8.69 -30.77 -1.99
CA ASN A 131 -9.42 -29.63 -1.41
C ASN A 131 -9.28 -29.51 0.12
N THR A 132 -8.31 -30.21 0.71
CA THR A 132 -8.00 -30.13 2.15
C THR A 132 -6.54 -29.78 2.36
N ILE A 133 -6.23 -29.17 3.52
CA ILE A 133 -4.84 -28.82 3.86
C ILE A 133 -3.94 -30.06 3.90
N ASP A 134 -4.45 -31.19 4.48
CA ASP A 134 -3.67 -32.42 4.57
C ASP A 134 -3.28 -32.98 3.20
N ALA A 135 -4.17 -32.87 2.21
CA ALA A 135 -3.89 -33.32 0.84
C ALA A 135 -2.84 -32.45 0.14
N LEU A 136 -2.50 -31.28 0.69
CA LEU A 136 -1.45 -30.40 0.15
C LEU A 136 -0.06 -30.67 0.74
N LYS A 137 0.09 -31.59 1.71
CA LYS A 137 1.41 -31.95 2.25
C LYS A 137 2.32 -32.44 1.14
N GLY A 138 3.53 -31.89 1.09
CA GLY A 138 4.51 -32.16 0.04
C GLY A 138 4.21 -31.58 -1.34
N LYS A 139 3.06 -30.91 -1.52
CA LYS A 139 2.74 -30.23 -2.78
C LYS A 139 3.41 -28.86 -2.86
N GLU A 140 3.65 -28.42 -4.09
CA GLU A 140 4.15 -27.08 -4.37
C GLU A 140 2.98 -26.10 -4.37
N ILE A 141 3.04 -25.08 -3.49
CA ILE A 141 2.03 -24.03 -3.35
C ILE A 141 2.68 -22.72 -3.77
N TYR A 142 2.14 -22.08 -4.79
CA TYR A 142 2.64 -20.78 -5.22
C TYR A 142 2.03 -19.65 -4.40
N ASN A 143 2.87 -18.68 -4.01
CA ASN A 143 2.47 -17.49 -3.26
C ASN A 143 3.13 -16.25 -3.83
N ILE A 144 2.72 -15.09 -3.36
CA ILE A 144 3.29 -13.79 -3.69
C ILE A 144 3.77 -13.12 -2.40
N GLY A 145 4.64 -12.11 -2.54
CA GLY A 145 5.05 -11.28 -1.41
C GLY A 145 5.74 -12.08 -0.30
N LYS A 146 6.81 -12.82 -0.63
CA LYS A 146 7.62 -13.55 0.37
C LYS A 146 8.03 -12.63 1.51
N GLY A 147 7.72 -13.01 2.75
CA GLY A 147 7.99 -12.20 3.94
C GLY A 147 7.07 -10.97 4.09
N LEU A 148 6.00 -10.87 3.30
CA LEU A 148 4.95 -9.86 3.45
C LEU A 148 3.68 -10.49 4.05
N THR A 149 2.69 -9.66 4.35
CA THR A 149 1.44 -10.07 5.02
C THR A 149 0.83 -11.37 4.48
N PRO A 150 0.65 -11.60 3.16
CA PRO A 150 0.01 -12.83 2.68
C PRO A 150 0.79 -14.10 3.01
N ASP A 151 2.10 -14.05 2.89
CA ASP A 151 2.97 -15.19 3.18
C ASP A 151 3.00 -15.49 4.69
N ILE A 152 3.21 -14.46 5.50
CA ILE A 152 3.33 -14.61 6.94
C ILE A 152 2.02 -15.08 7.56
N VAL A 153 0.88 -14.47 7.15
CA VAL A 153 -0.44 -14.85 7.65
C VAL A 153 -0.78 -16.29 7.28
N MET A 154 -0.52 -16.70 6.02
CA MET A 154 -0.73 -18.09 5.59
C MET A 154 0.05 -19.07 6.47
N LYS A 155 1.35 -18.83 6.67
CA LYS A 155 2.22 -19.70 7.48
C LYS A 155 1.84 -19.69 8.96
N SER A 156 1.47 -18.54 9.52
CA SER A 156 0.99 -18.41 10.90
C SER A 156 -0.29 -19.22 11.12
N ILE A 157 -1.26 -19.13 10.19
CA ILE A 157 -2.49 -19.93 10.25
C ILE A 157 -2.17 -21.43 10.19
N LEU A 158 -1.29 -21.87 9.31
CA LEU A 158 -0.88 -23.28 9.21
C LEU A 158 -0.26 -23.74 10.52
N LYS A 159 0.63 -22.95 11.13
CA LYS A 159 1.26 -23.24 12.42
C LYS A 159 0.23 -23.35 13.55
N ASP A 160 -0.71 -22.41 13.64
CA ASP A 160 -1.79 -22.44 14.63
C ASP A 160 -2.75 -23.64 14.44
N LYS A 161 -2.85 -24.19 13.22
CA LYS A 161 -3.58 -25.41 12.90
C LYS A 161 -2.76 -26.69 13.11
N GLY A 162 -1.54 -26.61 13.64
CA GLY A 162 -0.68 -27.75 13.98
C GLY A 162 0.20 -28.27 12.84
N TYR A 163 0.30 -27.54 11.74
CA TYR A 163 1.22 -27.87 10.64
C TYR A 163 2.57 -27.17 10.82
N ASN A 164 3.63 -27.75 10.26
CA ASN A 164 4.91 -27.08 10.10
C ASN A 164 4.98 -26.51 8.67
N PRO A 165 4.83 -25.18 8.47
CA PRO A 165 4.79 -24.60 7.13
C PRO A 165 6.08 -24.80 6.33
N ASP A 166 7.24 -25.01 6.99
CA ASP A 166 8.54 -25.13 6.33
C ASP A 166 8.88 -26.56 5.93
N THR A 167 8.23 -27.58 6.55
CA THR A 167 8.50 -28.99 6.28
C THR A 167 7.32 -29.74 5.67
N ASP A 168 6.08 -29.33 5.97
CA ASP A 168 4.88 -30.02 5.48
C ASP A 168 4.50 -29.56 4.06
N PHE A 169 4.95 -28.35 3.63
CA PHE A 169 4.57 -27.75 2.35
C PHE A 169 5.80 -27.21 1.61
N ASN A 170 5.71 -27.14 0.27
CA ASN A 170 6.73 -26.53 -0.57
C ASN A 170 6.21 -25.19 -1.10
N PHE A 171 6.61 -24.08 -0.48
CA PHE A 171 6.23 -22.75 -0.96
C PHE A 171 7.18 -22.24 -2.05
N SER A 172 6.60 -21.90 -3.21
CA SER A 172 7.27 -21.20 -4.31
C SER A 172 6.69 -19.81 -4.48
N TYR A 173 7.49 -18.85 -4.92
CA TYR A 173 7.09 -17.45 -5.00
C TYR A 173 7.27 -16.90 -6.40
N VAL A 174 6.31 -16.08 -6.80
CA VAL A 174 6.35 -15.28 -8.04
C VAL A 174 6.26 -13.79 -7.71
N SER A 175 6.59 -12.94 -8.68
CA SER A 175 6.68 -11.49 -8.48
C SER A 175 5.36 -10.81 -8.13
N GLY A 176 4.22 -11.40 -8.51
CA GLY A 176 2.91 -10.82 -8.22
C GLY A 176 1.74 -11.60 -8.83
N VAL A 177 0.54 -11.07 -8.59
CA VAL A 177 -0.72 -11.68 -9.08
C VAL A 177 -0.80 -11.72 -10.60
N THR A 178 -0.16 -10.79 -11.30
CA THR A 178 -0.10 -10.73 -12.76
C THR A 178 0.64 -11.92 -13.36
N GLU A 179 1.47 -12.60 -12.58
CA GLU A 179 2.14 -13.84 -12.94
C GLU A 179 1.38 -15.07 -12.42
N LEU A 180 0.97 -15.07 -11.14
CA LEU A 180 0.35 -16.23 -10.50
C LEU A 180 -1.02 -16.57 -11.10
N ALA A 181 -1.88 -15.59 -11.32
CA ALA A 181 -3.22 -15.86 -11.83
C ALA A 181 -3.22 -16.53 -13.21
N PRO A 182 -2.44 -16.10 -14.22
CA PRO A 182 -2.27 -16.82 -15.48
C PRO A 182 -1.70 -18.24 -15.32
N MET A 183 -0.78 -18.48 -14.39
CA MET A 183 -0.24 -19.83 -14.14
C MET A 183 -1.32 -20.78 -13.67
N ILE A 184 -2.21 -20.36 -12.76
CA ILE A 184 -3.32 -21.19 -12.28
C ILE A 184 -4.37 -21.36 -13.38
N ILE A 185 -4.71 -20.31 -14.14
CA ILE A 185 -5.69 -20.37 -15.25
C ILE A 185 -5.23 -21.35 -16.33
N SER A 186 -3.94 -21.36 -16.68
CA SER A 186 -3.37 -22.22 -17.70
C SER A 186 -3.08 -23.65 -17.22
N GLY A 187 -3.25 -23.93 -15.92
CA GLY A 187 -2.92 -25.24 -15.33
C GLY A 187 -1.42 -25.48 -15.14
N LYS A 188 -0.58 -24.45 -15.24
CA LYS A 188 0.86 -24.56 -14.94
C LYS A 188 1.10 -24.86 -13.45
N THR A 189 0.21 -24.38 -12.58
CA THR A 189 0.14 -24.77 -11.18
C THR A 189 -1.30 -24.99 -10.77
N SER A 190 -1.53 -25.92 -9.83
CA SER A 190 -2.87 -26.22 -9.30
C SER A 190 -3.15 -25.55 -7.95
N TYR A 191 -2.12 -25.09 -7.24
CA TYR A 191 -2.26 -24.58 -5.88
C TYR A 191 -1.61 -23.19 -5.76
N GLY A 192 -2.36 -22.25 -5.19
CA GLY A 192 -1.83 -20.91 -5.01
C GLY A 192 -2.57 -20.10 -3.97
N VAL A 193 -1.91 -19.06 -3.45
CA VAL A 193 -2.49 -18.08 -2.55
C VAL A 193 -2.79 -16.82 -3.34
N LEU A 194 -4.07 -16.53 -3.52
CA LEU A 194 -4.55 -15.42 -4.36
C LEU A 194 -5.34 -14.40 -3.53
N PRO A 195 -5.10 -13.09 -3.71
CA PRO A 195 -5.99 -12.06 -3.21
C PRO A 195 -7.18 -11.84 -4.15
N GLU A 196 -8.21 -11.12 -3.67
CA GLU A 196 -9.09 -10.41 -4.57
C GLU A 196 -8.34 -9.23 -5.23
N PRO A 197 -8.62 -8.91 -6.47
CA PRO A 197 -9.61 -9.49 -7.42
C PRO A 197 -9.09 -10.70 -8.21
N ALA A 198 -7.84 -11.13 -8.01
CA ALA A 198 -7.24 -12.23 -8.78
C ALA A 198 -7.97 -13.56 -8.57
N PHE A 199 -8.45 -13.84 -7.35
CA PHE A 199 -9.27 -15.02 -7.08
C PHE A 199 -10.56 -15.02 -7.91
N SER A 200 -11.28 -13.90 -7.96
CA SER A 200 -12.48 -13.75 -8.80
C SER A 200 -12.18 -13.92 -10.29
N GLN A 201 -11.03 -13.44 -10.75
CA GLN A 201 -10.57 -13.63 -12.13
C GLN A 201 -10.31 -15.11 -12.43
N VAL A 202 -9.55 -15.79 -11.57
CA VAL A 202 -9.24 -17.21 -11.73
C VAL A 202 -10.50 -18.07 -11.69
N SER A 203 -11.36 -17.92 -10.69
CA SER A 203 -12.60 -18.69 -10.55
C SER A 203 -13.62 -18.41 -11.65
N THR A 204 -13.56 -17.26 -12.31
CA THR A 204 -14.38 -16.97 -13.49
C THR A 204 -13.90 -17.77 -14.70
N LYS A 205 -12.57 -17.90 -14.90
CA LYS A 205 -11.96 -18.56 -16.07
C LYS A 205 -11.76 -20.07 -15.85
N ASN A 206 -11.54 -20.51 -14.62
CA ASN A 206 -11.40 -21.93 -14.27
C ASN A 206 -12.46 -22.31 -13.23
N LYS A 207 -13.51 -23.02 -13.68
CA LYS A 207 -14.66 -23.42 -12.85
C LYS A 207 -14.33 -24.50 -11.81
N ASN A 208 -13.18 -25.15 -11.92
CA ASN A 208 -12.70 -26.13 -10.95
C ASN A 208 -11.98 -25.48 -9.76
N THR A 209 -11.92 -24.15 -9.70
CA THR A 209 -11.26 -23.44 -8.60
C THR A 209 -12.06 -23.59 -7.31
N ASN A 210 -11.45 -24.25 -6.32
CA ASN A 210 -11.99 -24.45 -4.98
C ASN A 210 -11.18 -23.65 -3.97
N VAL A 211 -11.83 -23.06 -2.97
CA VAL A 211 -11.17 -22.45 -1.83
C VAL A 211 -10.88 -23.52 -0.78
N ILE A 212 -9.61 -23.69 -0.44
CA ILE A 212 -9.17 -24.59 0.65
C ILE A 212 -9.17 -23.83 1.98
N LEU A 213 -8.66 -22.59 1.98
CA LEU A 213 -8.68 -21.68 3.12
C LEU A 213 -9.06 -20.27 2.68
N ASP A 214 -10.02 -19.70 3.35
CA ASP A 214 -10.20 -18.25 3.44
C ASP A 214 -9.33 -17.77 4.62
N LEU A 215 -8.22 -17.09 4.31
CA LEU A 215 -7.26 -16.71 5.34
C LEU A 215 -7.85 -15.72 6.35
N ASN A 216 -8.80 -14.88 5.92
CA ASN A 216 -9.42 -13.92 6.82
C ASN A 216 -10.39 -14.59 7.80
N GLU A 217 -11.23 -15.50 7.30
CA GLU A 217 -12.16 -16.24 8.15
C GLU A 217 -11.43 -17.17 9.13
N GLU A 218 -10.34 -17.81 8.70
CA GLU A 218 -9.52 -18.61 9.62
C GLU A 218 -8.81 -17.74 10.66
N TRP A 219 -8.29 -16.57 10.25
CA TRP A 219 -7.72 -15.62 11.22
C TRP A 219 -8.71 -15.15 12.24
N LYS A 220 -9.94 -14.80 11.84
CA LYS A 220 -11.02 -14.39 12.75
C LYS A 220 -11.30 -15.47 13.81
N LYS A 221 -11.42 -16.73 13.37
CA LYS A 221 -11.67 -17.87 14.26
C LYS A 221 -10.53 -18.09 15.24
N LEU A 222 -9.27 -18.10 14.76
CA LEU A 222 -8.10 -18.41 15.57
C LEU A 222 -7.76 -17.29 16.58
N ASN A 223 -8.10 -16.05 16.26
CA ASN A 223 -7.70 -14.89 17.06
C ASN A 223 -8.87 -14.10 17.66
N ASN A 224 -10.11 -14.62 17.55
CA ASN A 224 -11.32 -13.92 17.99
C ASN A 224 -11.39 -12.46 17.49
N SER A 225 -11.01 -12.23 16.25
CA SER A 225 -10.97 -10.91 15.63
C SER A 225 -12.30 -10.57 14.97
N LYS A 226 -12.75 -9.33 15.16
CA LYS A 226 -14.00 -8.83 14.55
C LYS A 226 -13.85 -8.67 13.02
N TYR A 227 -12.74 -8.12 12.58
CA TYR A 227 -12.53 -7.76 11.17
C TYR A 227 -11.63 -8.76 10.42
N GLY A 228 -10.84 -9.54 11.15
CA GLY A 228 -9.78 -10.37 10.59
C GLY A 228 -8.40 -9.76 10.80
N TYR A 229 -7.46 -10.02 9.88
CA TYR A 229 -6.14 -9.38 9.94
C TYR A 229 -6.11 -8.12 9.08
N PRO A 230 -5.44 -7.05 9.54
CA PRO A 230 -5.22 -5.88 8.71
C PRO A 230 -4.30 -6.27 7.55
N GLN A 231 -4.79 -6.13 6.31
CA GLN A 231 -4.03 -6.49 5.12
C GLN A 231 -3.31 -5.30 4.52
N SER A 232 -4.02 -4.18 4.43
CA SER A 232 -3.56 -2.97 3.75
C SER A 232 -3.73 -1.76 4.67
N THR A 233 -2.62 -1.16 5.05
CA THR A 233 -2.52 -0.10 6.04
C THR A 233 -2.16 1.22 5.39
N LEU A 234 -2.93 2.28 5.67
CA LEU A 234 -2.55 3.65 5.36
C LEU A 234 -1.52 4.13 6.38
N ILE A 235 -0.35 4.52 5.87
CA ILE A 235 0.68 5.18 6.66
C ILE A 235 0.88 6.61 6.19
N VAL A 236 1.26 7.47 7.12
CA VAL A 236 1.59 8.87 6.88
C VAL A 236 2.96 9.18 7.46
N LYS A 237 3.76 9.95 6.73
CA LYS A 237 5.06 10.40 7.21
C LYS A 237 4.89 11.23 8.48
N LYS A 238 5.65 10.91 9.51
CA LYS A 238 5.49 11.49 10.87
C LYS A 238 5.53 13.01 10.84
N ASP A 239 6.58 13.59 10.27
CA ASP A 239 6.75 15.05 10.21
C ASP A 239 5.63 15.70 9.39
N PHE A 240 5.21 15.05 8.27
CA PHE A 240 4.09 15.57 7.49
C PHE A 240 2.80 15.62 8.32
N TYR A 241 2.50 14.55 9.08
CA TYR A 241 1.34 14.50 9.97
C TYR A 241 1.42 15.57 11.07
N GLU A 242 2.57 15.70 11.74
CA GLU A 242 2.74 16.63 12.87
C GLU A 242 2.52 18.09 12.46
N TYR A 243 2.94 18.47 11.26
CA TYR A 243 2.77 19.84 10.75
C TYR A 243 1.48 20.08 9.96
N ASN A 244 0.74 19.03 9.57
CA ASN A 244 -0.40 19.15 8.65
C ASN A 244 -1.60 18.27 9.08
N LYS A 245 -1.93 18.28 10.37
CA LYS A 245 -3.02 17.43 10.93
C LYS A 245 -4.35 17.65 10.20
N ASP A 246 -4.77 18.89 10.03
CA ASP A 246 -6.03 19.23 9.35
C ASP A 246 -6.08 18.71 7.90
N PHE A 247 -4.94 18.69 7.22
CA PHE A 247 -4.84 18.11 5.89
C PHE A 247 -5.07 16.61 5.94
N VAL A 248 -4.39 15.90 6.86
CA VAL A 248 -4.50 14.44 7.01
C VAL A 248 -5.91 14.04 7.43
N GLU A 249 -6.57 14.77 8.31
CA GLU A 249 -7.97 14.50 8.71
C GLU A 249 -8.94 14.63 7.52
N LYS A 250 -8.80 15.68 6.71
CA LYS A 250 -9.60 15.84 5.47
C LYS A 250 -9.28 14.75 4.45
N PHE A 251 -8.00 14.38 4.30
CA PHE A 251 -7.58 13.28 3.45
C PHE A 251 -8.21 11.97 3.90
N ILE A 252 -8.21 11.67 5.21
CA ILE A 252 -8.86 10.47 5.76
C ILE A 252 -10.36 10.46 5.44
N LYS A 253 -11.03 11.59 5.48
CA LYS A 253 -12.44 11.68 5.09
C LYS A 253 -12.63 11.29 3.61
N ASN A 254 -11.80 11.82 2.72
CA ASN A 254 -11.90 11.52 1.29
C ASN A 254 -11.60 10.04 0.97
N ILE A 255 -10.61 9.44 1.65
CA ILE A 255 -10.32 8.03 1.43
C ILE A 255 -11.41 7.11 2.00
N LYS A 256 -12.06 7.48 3.11
CA LYS A 256 -13.26 6.79 3.63
C LYS A 256 -14.38 6.78 2.59
N GLU A 257 -14.66 7.93 1.98
CA GLU A 257 -15.67 8.05 0.93
C GLU A 257 -15.30 7.20 -0.29
N SER A 258 -14.02 7.13 -0.66
CA SER A 258 -13.55 6.29 -1.77
C SER A 258 -13.70 4.80 -1.45
N CYS A 259 -13.32 4.35 -0.26
CA CYS A 259 -13.51 2.97 0.17
C CYS A 259 -15.00 2.58 0.17
N LYS A 260 -15.88 3.48 0.65
CA LYS A 260 -17.33 3.27 0.61
C LYS A 260 -17.86 3.16 -0.81
N PHE A 261 -17.45 4.08 -1.69
CA PHE A 261 -17.81 4.05 -3.11
C PHE A 261 -17.45 2.70 -3.77
N ALA A 262 -16.27 2.15 -3.46
CA ALA A 262 -15.85 0.86 -3.96
C ALA A 262 -16.65 -0.30 -3.36
N SER A 263 -16.81 -0.35 -2.03
CA SER A 263 -17.50 -1.44 -1.32
C SER A 263 -18.99 -1.51 -1.62
N GLU A 264 -19.64 -0.37 -1.92
CA GLU A 264 -21.05 -0.30 -2.35
C GLU A 264 -21.26 -0.69 -3.82
N LYS A 265 -20.20 -1.10 -4.53
CA LYS A 265 -20.22 -1.51 -5.95
C LYS A 265 -20.83 -0.44 -6.86
N ASN A 266 -20.42 0.80 -6.66
CA ASN A 266 -20.89 1.90 -7.49
C ASN A 266 -20.68 1.57 -8.98
N SER A 267 -21.68 1.88 -9.83
CA SER A 267 -21.66 1.57 -11.26
C SER A 267 -20.48 2.19 -12.01
N ASP A 268 -19.96 3.32 -11.53
CA ASP A 268 -18.84 4.03 -12.14
C ASP A 268 -17.47 3.50 -11.70
N LEU A 269 -17.42 2.62 -10.68
CA LEU A 269 -16.19 2.08 -10.14
C LEU A 269 -15.28 1.44 -11.20
N PRO A 270 -15.78 0.58 -12.14
CA PRO A 270 -14.94 0.00 -13.19
C PRO A 270 -14.32 1.05 -14.12
N SER A 271 -15.09 2.11 -14.46
CA SER A 271 -14.60 3.21 -15.30
C SER A 271 -13.52 4.01 -14.57
N TYR A 272 -13.75 4.34 -13.30
CA TYR A 272 -12.75 5.05 -12.47
C TYR A 272 -11.45 4.24 -12.36
N CYS A 273 -11.55 2.94 -12.14
CA CYS A 273 -10.37 2.05 -12.07
C CYS A 273 -9.59 2.02 -13.39
N GLU A 274 -10.30 1.92 -14.54
CA GLU A 274 -9.67 1.93 -15.86
C GLU A 274 -8.94 3.25 -16.13
N GLU A 275 -9.57 4.39 -15.81
CA GLU A 275 -9.01 5.72 -16.03
C GLU A 275 -7.77 6.03 -15.18
N ILE A 276 -7.69 5.47 -13.95
CA ILE A 276 -6.52 5.63 -13.10
C ILE A 276 -5.45 4.57 -13.32
N GLY A 277 -5.67 3.61 -14.23
CA GLY A 277 -4.68 2.61 -14.63
C GLY A 277 -4.57 1.37 -13.74
N VAL A 278 -5.64 1.00 -13.02
CA VAL A 278 -5.73 -0.29 -12.30
C VAL A 278 -5.62 -1.43 -13.28
N SER A 279 -4.77 -2.42 -13.00
CA SER A 279 -4.53 -3.56 -13.91
C SER A 279 -5.66 -4.58 -13.95
N THR A 280 -6.61 -4.52 -13.03
CA THR A 280 -7.75 -5.47 -12.98
C THR A 280 -8.72 -5.21 -14.11
N ASP A 281 -9.14 -6.29 -14.82
CA ASP A 281 -10.19 -6.23 -15.85
C ASP A 281 -11.48 -5.67 -15.22
N LYS A 282 -12.05 -4.65 -15.87
CA LYS A 282 -13.27 -3.97 -15.42
C LYS A 282 -14.45 -4.90 -15.18
N ASN A 283 -14.57 -6.00 -15.95
CA ASN A 283 -15.63 -7.00 -15.80
C ASN A 283 -15.47 -7.84 -14.50
N ILE A 284 -14.29 -7.82 -13.89
CA ILE A 284 -13.99 -8.55 -12.67
C ILE A 284 -14.17 -7.66 -11.44
N ILE A 285 -13.97 -6.35 -11.56
CA ILE A 285 -13.98 -5.40 -10.43
C ILE A 285 -15.23 -5.55 -9.58
N ILE A 286 -16.43 -5.38 -10.15
CA ILE A 286 -17.68 -5.46 -9.38
C ILE A 286 -17.88 -6.83 -8.71
N LYS A 287 -17.48 -7.90 -9.41
CA LYS A 287 -17.60 -9.27 -8.87
C LYS A 287 -16.70 -9.53 -7.68
N SER A 288 -15.53 -8.90 -7.66
CA SER A 288 -14.55 -9.08 -6.59
C SER A 288 -14.92 -8.31 -5.30
N MET A 289 -15.81 -7.33 -5.38
CA MET A 289 -16.13 -6.47 -4.22
C MET A 289 -16.79 -7.23 -3.07
N ASP A 290 -17.56 -8.29 -3.33
CA ASP A 290 -18.21 -9.10 -2.29
C ASP A 290 -17.22 -9.79 -1.34
N LYS A 291 -15.99 -10.01 -1.81
CA LYS A 291 -14.94 -10.73 -1.09
C LYS A 291 -13.69 -9.88 -0.86
N SER A 292 -13.76 -8.61 -1.20
CA SER A 292 -12.62 -7.70 -1.16
C SER A 292 -12.28 -7.21 0.25
N ASN A 293 -13.26 -7.25 1.16
CA ASN A 293 -13.15 -6.71 2.52
C ASN A 293 -12.60 -5.27 2.56
N ILE A 294 -12.91 -4.47 1.52
CA ILE A 294 -12.57 -3.03 1.51
C ILE A 294 -13.40 -2.32 2.56
N SER A 295 -12.74 -1.71 3.52
CA SER A 295 -13.37 -0.86 4.53
C SER A 295 -12.30 -0.02 5.21
N TYR A 296 -12.37 1.31 5.04
CA TYR A 296 -11.52 2.14 5.89
C TYR A 296 -11.98 2.02 7.35
N THR A 297 -11.06 1.66 8.21
CA THR A 297 -11.32 1.51 9.64
C THR A 297 -10.33 2.38 10.42
N ASP A 298 -10.85 3.27 11.26
CA ASP A 298 -10.04 4.13 12.12
C ASP A 298 -9.30 3.30 13.18
N ILE A 299 -8.15 3.76 13.62
CA ILE A 299 -7.35 3.05 14.63
C ILE A 299 -8.12 2.80 15.92
N LYS A 300 -8.93 3.77 16.37
CA LYS A 300 -9.78 3.60 17.55
C LYS A 300 -10.74 2.40 17.47
N ASP A 301 -11.14 2.01 16.25
CA ASP A 301 -12.11 0.92 16.02
C ASP A 301 -11.41 -0.42 15.73
N CYS A 302 -10.09 -0.41 15.47
CA CYS A 302 -9.31 -1.62 15.13
C CYS A 302 -7.95 -1.72 15.84
N TYR A 303 -7.76 -0.97 16.91
CA TYR A 303 -6.51 -1.00 17.68
C TYR A 303 -6.14 -2.41 18.17
N ASN A 304 -7.11 -3.15 18.71
CA ASN A 304 -6.88 -4.49 19.21
C ASN A 304 -6.50 -5.47 18.11
N GLU A 305 -7.06 -5.31 16.90
CA GLU A 305 -6.70 -6.11 15.74
C GLU A 305 -5.23 -5.92 15.36
N TYR A 306 -4.73 -4.67 15.39
CA TYR A 306 -3.30 -4.41 15.14
C TYR A 306 -2.41 -4.99 16.25
N LYS A 307 -2.79 -4.85 17.52
CA LYS A 307 -2.02 -5.43 18.65
C LYS A 307 -1.95 -6.94 18.52
N THR A 308 -3.08 -7.60 18.27
CA THR A 308 -3.13 -9.04 18.04
C THR A 308 -2.30 -9.45 16.82
N TYR A 309 -2.42 -8.71 15.71
CA TYR A 309 -1.69 -8.98 14.48
C TYR A 309 -0.16 -8.88 14.70
N PHE A 310 0.31 -7.79 15.27
CA PHE A 310 1.74 -7.62 15.52
C PHE A 310 2.29 -8.63 16.53
N GLN A 311 1.51 -8.96 17.58
CA GLN A 311 1.92 -9.99 18.53
C GLN A 311 2.04 -11.36 17.86
N LYS A 312 1.03 -11.77 17.08
CA LYS A 312 1.04 -13.04 16.34
C LYS A 312 2.22 -13.14 15.35
N LEU A 313 2.53 -12.06 14.65
CA LEU A 313 3.68 -12.04 13.76
C LEU A 313 5.00 -12.12 14.53
N ASN A 314 5.09 -11.43 15.67
CA ASN A 314 6.25 -11.51 16.56
C ASN A 314 6.47 -12.93 17.09
N ASP A 315 5.39 -13.63 17.49
CA ASP A 315 5.44 -15.00 17.99
C ASP A 315 5.77 -16.00 16.88
N PHE A 316 5.40 -15.67 15.65
CA PHE A 316 5.74 -16.48 14.48
C PHE A 316 7.21 -16.31 14.09
N ASP A 317 7.64 -15.08 13.82
CA ASP A 317 9.02 -14.67 13.53
C ASP A 317 9.15 -13.14 13.73
N PRO A 318 9.85 -12.68 14.78
CA PRO A 318 10.03 -11.25 15.06
C PRO A 318 10.60 -10.44 13.90
N SER A 319 11.39 -11.05 13.01
CA SER A 319 11.99 -10.36 11.87
C SER A 319 10.94 -9.83 10.89
N THR A 320 9.74 -10.44 10.86
CA THR A 320 8.62 -10.07 9.97
C THR A 320 8.03 -8.70 10.27
N ILE A 321 8.26 -8.19 11.47
CA ILE A 321 7.83 -6.87 11.93
C ILE A 321 9.00 -5.97 12.38
N GLY A 322 10.23 -6.34 11.98
CA GLY A 322 11.43 -5.55 12.30
C GLY A 322 12.01 -5.76 13.71
N GLY A 323 11.74 -6.92 14.33
CA GLY A 323 12.42 -7.42 15.52
C GLY A 323 11.63 -7.35 16.83
N SER A 324 10.57 -6.55 16.91
CA SER A 324 9.73 -6.45 18.12
C SER A 324 8.35 -5.88 17.82
N VAL A 325 7.39 -6.14 18.69
CA VAL A 325 6.06 -5.50 18.61
C VAL A 325 6.24 -3.99 18.77
N PRO A 326 5.74 -3.17 17.85
CA PRO A 326 5.82 -1.72 17.95
C PRO A 326 5.08 -1.18 19.19
N ASP A 327 5.60 -0.10 19.77
CA ASP A 327 4.86 0.67 20.77
C ASP A 327 3.69 1.46 20.12
N ASP A 328 2.84 2.05 20.98
CA ASP A 328 1.62 2.74 20.51
C ASP A 328 1.88 4.06 19.78
N GLU A 329 3.10 4.57 19.82
CA GLU A 329 3.51 5.75 19.04
C GLU A 329 3.50 5.47 17.52
N ILE A 330 3.38 4.22 17.10
CA ILE A 330 3.19 3.84 15.69
C ILE A 330 1.89 4.41 15.11
N PHE A 331 0.87 4.67 15.94
CA PHE A 331 -0.43 5.19 15.48
C PHE A 331 -0.45 6.72 15.47
N ILE A 332 -1.26 7.32 14.56
CA ILE A 332 -1.44 8.80 14.53
C ILE A 332 -2.13 9.32 15.77
N GLU A 333 -3.02 8.52 16.36
CA GLU A 333 -3.73 8.84 17.60
C GLU A 333 -3.38 7.82 18.66
N LYS A 334 -3.12 8.30 19.88
CA LYS A 334 -2.97 7.38 21.02
C LYS A 334 -4.36 6.88 21.40
N TRP A 335 -4.54 5.57 21.29
CA TRP A 335 -5.69 4.92 21.90
C TRP A 335 -5.47 4.91 23.42
N ILE A 336 -6.35 5.58 24.17
CA ILE A 336 -6.46 5.46 25.62
C ILE A 336 -7.74 4.66 25.86
N PRO A 337 -7.63 3.38 26.31
CA PRO A 337 -8.78 2.52 26.57
C PRO A 337 -9.69 3.08 27.65
#